data_91c7aa70852bbc0e1160f47c701a01d7
#
_entry.id   91c7aa70852bbc0e1160f47c701a01d7
#
_cell.length_a   1.000
_cell.length_b   1.000
_cell.length_c   1.000
_cell.angle_alpha   90.00
_cell.angle_beta   90.00
_cell.angle_gamma   90.00
#
_symmetry.space_group_name_H-M   'P 1'
#
loop_
_entity.id
_entity.type
_entity.pdbx_description
1 polymer ?
#
loop_
_entity_poly.entity_id
_entity_poly.type
_entity_poly.pdbx_seq_one_letter_code
_entity_poly.pdbx_strand_id
1 'polypeptide(L)'
;GDITLFSPHDVHEMYEEFGGPNFDELYVAAENNPLIPKKTIRAQELILNLLKERAETGRIYIMNIDHCNSHSSFQVPVKMSNLCQEITLPTDPLQHIDGSGEIALCILSAVNLSKLKSWQQLEKLCDLSVRSLDVLIDYQEYPVKAAESATKSRRSLGIGFIGLAHYLAKLGFKYNDWKAWKAVHILSEKFQYYLLKASNQLAREYGPCSGFDQTKYAAKEVPIDHYKQDIDEFCKTVQIGQEGGGMEGQPMLGEKFEYTMDWDTLKDDIWNYGLRNSTLTAQMPSESSSVVCGTTNGIEPPRDFLSVKKSKKGVLKQIVPQYVAHKNDYTLLWDQQDNDGYIKIVAIMQKFFDQAISGNWSYNPLNYEGNEVPVSVMAEDLLKTYRYGWKTSYYQNTYDNKQDFDEPAHPIGWKDDIPVDDLLEQIENTAEEEPCDGCTI
;
A
#
# COMPACT_ATOMS: atom_id res chain seq x y z
N GLY A 1 -19.80 -15.73 18.56
CA GLY A 1 -20.78 -14.77 19.04
C GLY A 1 -21.74 -14.34 17.94
N ASP A 2 -22.69 -13.52 18.29
CA ASP A 2 -23.64 -12.92 17.35
C ASP A 2 -23.24 -11.46 17.10
N ILE A 3 -23.69 -10.92 15.98
CA ILE A 3 -23.56 -9.50 15.62
C ILE A 3 -24.92 -8.98 15.19
N THR A 4 -25.23 -7.76 15.59
CA THR A 4 -26.49 -7.11 15.26
C THR A 4 -26.31 -6.12 14.12
N LEU A 5 -27.15 -6.24 13.11
CA LEU A 5 -27.17 -5.37 11.94
C LEU A 5 -28.27 -4.33 12.12
N PHE A 6 -27.95 -3.09 11.83
CA PHE A 6 -28.83 -1.94 11.86
C PHE A 6 -28.91 -1.25 10.49
N SER A 7 -30.02 -0.57 10.23
CA SER A 7 -30.06 0.41 9.15
C SER A 7 -29.37 1.71 9.61
N PRO A 8 -28.45 2.29 8.85
CA PRO A 8 -27.82 3.58 9.21
C PRO A 8 -28.85 4.70 9.44
N HIS A 9 -29.99 4.61 8.79
CA HIS A 9 -31.10 5.58 8.99
C HIS A 9 -31.66 5.54 10.42
N ASP A 10 -31.70 4.36 11.03
CA ASP A 10 -32.28 4.17 12.35
C ASP A 10 -31.29 4.38 13.50
N VAL A 11 -29.97 4.46 13.17
CA VAL A 11 -28.85 4.61 14.11
C VAL A 11 -27.91 5.72 13.67
N HIS A 12 -28.46 6.89 13.39
CA HIS A 12 -27.72 8.01 12.80
C HIS A 12 -26.48 8.40 13.63
N GLU A 13 -26.61 8.49 14.95
CA GLU A 13 -25.50 8.82 15.85
C GLU A 13 -24.37 7.80 15.77
N MET A 14 -24.68 6.51 15.69
CA MET A 14 -23.69 5.44 15.52
C MET A 14 -23.00 5.52 14.15
N TYR A 15 -23.74 5.92 13.10
CA TYR A 15 -23.17 6.15 11.78
C TYR A 15 -22.19 7.33 11.77
N GLU A 16 -22.52 8.43 12.47
CA GLU A 16 -21.61 9.59 12.60
C GLU A 16 -20.33 9.25 13.39
N GLU A 17 -20.43 8.38 14.39
CA GLU A 17 -19.29 7.86 15.18
C GLU A 17 -18.56 6.68 14.54
N PHE A 18 -18.86 6.32 13.30
CA PHE A 18 -18.24 5.17 12.64
C PHE A 18 -16.71 5.34 12.59
N GLY A 19 -16.01 4.41 13.26
CA GLY A 19 -14.55 4.47 13.47
C GLY A 19 -14.09 5.42 14.58
N GLY A 20 -15.03 6.05 15.31
CA GLY A 20 -14.77 6.90 16.46
C GLY A 20 -14.78 6.13 17.79
N PRO A 21 -14.34 6.77 18.88
CA PRO A 21 -14.16 6.13 20.18
C PRO A 21 -15.47 5.72 20.86
N ASN A 22 -16.61 6.37 20.54
CA ASN A 22 -17.90 6.12 21.17
C ASN A 22 -18.74 5.06 20.42
N PHE A 23 -18.24 4.52 19.32
CA PHE A 23 -18.99 3.60 18.47
C PHE A 23 -19.51 2.38 19.23
N ASP A 24 -18.66 1.76 20.06
CA ASP A 24 -19.03 0.54 20.81
C ASP A 24 -20.14 0.79 21.82
N GLU A 25 -20.11 1.95 22.51
CA GLU A 25 -21.16 2.33 23.47
C GLU A 25 -22.49 2.56 22.76
N LEU A 26 -22.48 3.25 21.62
CA LEU A 26 -23.67 3.48 20.80
C LEU A 26 -24.22 2.19 20.21
N TYR A 27 -23.32 1.27 19.79
CA TYR A 27 -23.73 -0.04 19.28
C TYR A 27 -24.44 -0.87 20.34
N VAL A 28 -23.88 -0.97 21.55
CA VAL A 28 -24.52 -1.68 22.67
C VAL A 28 -25.83 -1.02 23.10
N ALA A 29 -25.89 0.31 23.10
CA ALA A 29 -27.14 1.03 23.40
C ALA A 29 -28.23 0.72 22.35
N ALA A 30 -27.88 0.70 21.06
CA ALA A 30 -28.80 0.34 19.98
C ALA A 30 -29.24 -1.13 20.06
N GLU A 31 -28.37 -2.05 20.44
CA GLU A 31 -28.71 -3.46 20.67
C GLU A 31 -29.76 -3.62 21.75
N ASN A 32 -29.68 -2.85 22.83
CA ASN A 32 -30.59 -2.91 23.98
C ASN A 32 -31.88 -2.09 23.77
N ASN A 33 -31.97 -1.24 22.74
CA ASN A 33 -33.14 -0.44 22.46
C ASN A 33 -34.21 -1.25 21.68
N PRO A 34 -35.36 -1.58 22.25
CA PRO A 34 -36.42 -2.36 21.58
C PRO A 34 -37.13 -1.60 20.45
N LEU A 35 -36.95 -0.28 20.36
CA LEU A 35 -37.61 0.56 19.34
C LEU A 35 -36.79 0.62 18.04
N ILE A 36 -35.54 0.22 18.06
CA ILE A 36 -34.70 0.23 16.88
C ILE A 36 -34.84 -1.09 16.10
N PRO A 37 -35.26 -1.05 14.83
CA PRO A 37 -35.30 -2.23 13.97
C PRO A 37 -33.91 -2.82 13.80
N LYS A 38 -33.78 -4.12 13.97
CA LYS A 38 -32.47 -4.80 13.92
C LYS A 38 -32.58 -6.25 13.49
N LYS A 39 -31.46 -6.80 12.97
CA LYS A 39 -31.33 -8.21 12.63
C LYS A 39 -30.09 -8.77 13.28
N THR A 40 -30.24 -9.77 14.13
CA THR A 40 -29.07 -10.47 14.70
C THR A 40 -28.70 -11.68 13.85
N ILE A 41 -27.43 -11.83 13.56
CA ILE A 41 -26.85 -12.95 12.80
C ILE A 41 -25.60 -13.47 13.52
N ARG A 42 -25.17 -14.68 13.17
CA ARG A 42 -23.92 -15.21 13.69
C ARG A 42 -22.74 -14.49 13.04
N ALA A 43 -21.83 -13.92 13.84
CA ALA A 43 -20.64 -13.24 13.34
C ALA A 43 -19.76 -14.16 12.47
N GLN A 44 -19.65 -15.44 12.86
CA GLN A 44 -18.92 -16.44 12.05
C GLN A 44 -19.52 -16.60 10.65
N GLU A 45 -20.85 -16.63 10.52
CA GLU A 45 -21.53 -16.75 9.23
C GLU A 45 -21.25 -15.53 8.34
N LEU A 46 -21.28 -14.33 8.92
CA LEU A 46 -20.94 -13.11 8.20
C LEU A 46 -19.51 -13.15 7.65
N ILE A 47 -18.53 -13.52 8.49
CA ILE A 47 -17.11 -13.60 8.09
C ILE A 47 -16.90 -14.69 7.03
N LEU A 48 -17.51 -15.86 7.17
CA LEU A 48 -17.42 -16.93 6.17
C LEU A 48 -17.98 -16.50 4.81
N ASN A 49 -19.13 -15.82 4.80
CA ASN A 49 -19.73 -15.30 3.57
C ASN A 49 -18.84 -14.22 2.93
N LEU A 50 -18.25 -13.33 3.74
CA LEU A 50 -17.31 -12.31 3.26
C LEU A 50 -16.10 -12.96 2.60
N LEU A 51 -15.46 -13.93 3.25
CA LEU A 51 -14.26 -14.60 2.73
C LEU A 51 -14.57 -15.42 1.47
N LYS A 52 -15.73 -16.09 1.43
CA LYS A 52 -16.19 -16.83 0.26
C LYS A 52 -16.39 -15.89 -0.94
N GLU A 53 -17.16 -14.82 -0.76
CA GLU A 53 -17.42 -13.85 -1.82
C GLU A 53 -16.12 -13.17 -2.30
N ARG A 54 -15.20 -12.89 -1.36
CA ARG A 54 -13.88 -12.37 -1.68
C ARG A 54 -13.06 -13.35 -2.52
N ALA A 55 -13.09 -14.64 -2.19
CA ALA A 55 -12.38 -15.69 -2.92
C ALA A 55 -12.97 -15.91 -4.33
N GLU A 56 -14.30 -15.87 -4.47
CA GLU A 56 -14.99 -16.08 -5.75
C GLU A 56 -14.85 -14.89 -6.71
N THR A 57 -14.86 -13.67 -6.20
CA THR A 57 -14.86 -12.45 -7.02
C THR A 57 -13.53 -11.72 -7.07
N GLY A 58 -12.65 -11.95 -6.09
CA GLY A 58 -11.40 -11.22 -5.90
C GLY A 58 -11.57 -9.77 -5.42
N ARG A 59 -12.81 -9.31 -5.15
CA ARG A 59 -13.13 -7.88 -5.09
C ARG A 59 -13.71 -7.35 -3.78
N ILE A 60 -14.04 -8.16 -2.82
CA ILE A 60 -14.53 -7.64 -1.54
C ILE A 60 -13.36 -6.99 -0.82
N TYR A 61 -13.30 -5.66 -0.87
CA TYR A 61 -12.26 -4.86 -0.22
C TYR A 61 -12.59 -4.66 1.25
N ILE A 62 -11.55 -4.64 2.08
CA ILE A 62 -11.71 -4.52 3.53
C ILE A 62 -10.99 -3.24 3.98
N MET A 63 -11.68 -2.44 4.78
CA MET A 63 -11.14 -1.25 5.42
C MET A 63 -11.22 -1.42 6.93
N ASN A 64 -10.08 -1.41 7.61
CA ASN A 64 -9.98 -1.40 9.06
C ASN A 64 -10.07 0.05 9.52
N ILE A 65 -11.29 0.50 9.77
CA ILE A 65 -11.59 1.93 9.99
C ILE A 65 -10.94 2.48 11.26
N ASP A 66 -10.81 1.67 12.28
CA ASP A 66 -10.11 1.98 13.52
C ASP A 66 -8.61 2.23 13.29
N HIS A 67 -7.95 1.39 12.46
CA HIS A 67 -6.56 1.62 12.06
C HIS A 67 -6.43 2.87 11.18
N CYS A 68 -7.39 3.10 10.26
CA CYS A 68 -7.40 4.31 9.43
C CYS A 68 -7.47 5.58 10.27
N ASN A 69 -8.15 5.56 11.42
CA ASN A 69 -8.30 6.71 12.29
C ASN A 69 -7.21 6.81 13.38
N SER A 70 -6.85 5.70 14.03
CA SER A 70 -5.81 5.71 15.05
C SER A 70 -4.44 6.08 14.47
N HIS A 71 -4.13 5.58 13.26
CA HIS A 71 -2.87 5.82 12.54
C HIS A 71 -3.05 6.81 11.37
N SER A 72 -3.90 7.82 11.51
CA SER A 72 -4.12 8.90 10.54
C SER A 72 -3.20 10.10 10.81
N SER A 73 -2.85 10.85 9.78
CA SER A 73 -2.26 12.19 9.93
C SER A 73 -3.28 13.25 10.35
N PHE A 74 -4.58 12.93 10.35
CA PHE A 74 -5.65 13.87 10.68
C PHE A 74 -6.19 13.67 12.09
N GLN A 75 -6.67 14.77 12.70
CA GLN A 75 -7.41 14.74 13.96
C GLN A 75 -8.90 14.45 13.74
N VAL A 76 -9.41 14.78 12.55
CA VAL A 76 -10.80 14.52 12.16
C VAL A 76 -10.93 13.11 11.56
N PRO A 77 -12.06 12.41 11.76
CA PRO A 77 -12.19 11.03 11.36
C PRO A 77 -12.26 10.85 9.83
N VAL A 78 -11.62 9.79 9.38
CA VAL A 78 -11.76 9.23 8.03
C VAL A 78 -12.90 8.24 8.06
N LYS A 79 -13.87 8.34 7.15
CA LYS A 79 -15.06 7.47 7.12
C LYS A 79 -15.10 6.55 5.90
N MET A 80 -14.29 6.81 4.89
CA MET A 80 -14.22 6.01 3.65
C MET A 80 -12.86 6.12 2.99
N SER A 81 -12.61 5.25 2.00
CA SER A 81 -11.44 5.29 1.13
C SER A 81 -11.85 5.50 -0.33
N ASN A 82 -10.87 5.63 -1.23
CA ASN A 82 -11.07 5.54 -2.67
C ASN A 82 -11.29 4.09 -3.13
N LEU A 83 -11.57 3.89 -4.43
CA LEU A 83 -11.78 2.56 -5.02
C LEU A 83 -10.59 1.63 -4.78
N CYS A 84 -9.37 2.11 -4.96
CA CYS A 84 -8.16 1.30 -4.81
C CYS A 84 -7.67 1.19 -3.36
N GLN A 85 -8.39 1.78 -2.40
CA GLN A 85 -8.18 1.62 -0.95
C GLN A 85 -6.92 2.29 -0.38
N GLU A 86 -6.06 2.96 -1.16
CA GLU A 86 -4.85 3.61 -0.64
C GLU A 86 -5.10 4.99 -0.05
N ILE A 87 -6.18 5.67 -0.43
CA ILE A 87 -6.47 7.04 -0.02
C ILE A 87 -7.44 7.04 1.16
N THR A 88 -6.98 7.54 2.30
CA THR A 88 -7.76 7.66 3.53
C THR A 88 -7.73 9.11 4.01
N LEU A 89 -8.64 9.90 3.45
CA LEU A 89 -8.78 11.33 3.71
C LEU A 89 -10.12 11.62 4.39
N PRO A 90 -10.18 12.53 5.37
CA PRO A 90 -11.44 13.01 5.90
C PRO A 90 -12.17 13.85 4.84
N THR A 91 -13.50 13.82 4.88
CA THR A 91 -14.36 14.64 4.03
C THR A 91 -15.57 15.11 4.81
N ASP A 92 -15.98 16.35 4.59
CA ASP A 92 -17.27 16.84 5.06
C ASP A 92 -18.39 16.36 4.14
N PRO A 93 -19.60 16.09 4.68
CA PRO A 93 -20.74 15.64 3.89
C PRO A 93 -21.03 16.58 2.72
N LEU A 94 -21.11 16.01 1.51
CA LEU A 94 -21.41 16.77 0.31
C LEU A 94 -22.92 17.00 0.21
N GLN A 95 -23.37 18.22 0.48
CA GLN A 95 -24.78 18.61 0.32
C GLN A 95 -25.02 19.20 -1.07
N HIS A 96 -24.08 20.03 -1.57
CA HIS A 96 -24.14 20.64 -2.88
C HIS A 96 -22.76 20.64 -3.54
N ILE A 97 -22.71 20.43 -4.85
CA ILE A 97 -21.46 20.42 -5.62
C ILE A 97 -20.83 21.81 -5.79
N ASP A 98 -21.53 22.87 -5.38
CA ASP A 98 -21.12 24.27 -5.46
C ASP A 98 -20.07 24.68 -4.39
N GLY A 99 -19.73 23.79 -3.46
CA GLY A 99 -18.69 24.01 -2.46
C GLY A 99 -19.08 23.82 -1.01
N SER A 100 -20.33 23.44 -0.73
CA SER A 100 -20.73 22.99 0.59
C SER A 100 -20.48 21.48 0.74
N GLY A 101 -19.48 21.14 1.53
CA GLY A 101 -18.95 19.78 1.65
C GLY A 101 -17.66 19.57 0.86
N GLU A 102 -17.14 18.36 0.84
CA GLU A 102 -15.81 18.07 0.31
C GLU A 102 -15.82 16.80 -0.57
N ILE A 103 -15.03 16.84 -1.63
CA ILE A 103 -14.66 15.68 -2.43
C ILE A 103 -13.14 15.56 -2.37
N ALA A 104 -12.63 14.51 -1.73
CA ALA A 104 -11.21 14.25 -1.68
C ALA A 104 -10.68 13.76 -3.04
N LEU A 105 -9.52 14.24 -3.45
CA LEU A 105 -8.85 13.83 -4.67
C LEU A 105 -7.52 13.14 -4.38
N CYS A 106 -7.18 12.16 -5.22
CA CYS A 106 -5.89 11.48 -5.24
C CYS A 106 -4.89 12.30 -6.08
N ILE A 107 -3.82 12.81 -5.46
CA ILE A 107 -2.68 13.43 -6.16
C ILE A 107 -1.49 12.48 -5.97
N LEU A 108 -1.22 11.65 -6.97
CA LEU A 108 -0.37 10.47 -6.83
C LEU A 108 0.95 10.60 -7.60
N SER A 109 2.01 10.04 -7.01
CA SER A 109 3.29 9.78 -7.64
C SER A 109 3.92 8.51 -7.05
N ALA A 110 4.92 7.94 -7.75
CA ALA A 110 5.66 6.79 -7.24
C ALA A 110 7.15 6.89 -7.55
N VAL A 111 7.98 6.60 -6.55
CA VAL A 111 9.43 6.52 -6.72
C VAL A 111 9.82 5.14 -7.24
N ASN A 112 10.58 5.12 -8.36
CA ASN A 112 11.07 3.88 -8.94
C ASN A 112 12.31 3.37 -8.19
N LEU A 113 12.10 2.39 -7.30
CA LEU A 113 13.16 1.78 -6.50
C LEU A 113 14.18 0.98 -7.34
N SER A 114 13.77 0.51 -8.53
CA SER A 114 14.68 -0.20 -9.45
C SER A 114 15.90 0.62 -9.85
N LYS A 115 15.75 1.93 -9.91
CA LYS A 115 16.80 2.88 -10.32
C LYS A 115 17.47 3.57 -9.14
N LEU A 116 17.07 3.28 -7.90
CA LEU A 116 17.66 3.89 -6.70
C LEU A 116 19.10 3.42 -6.50
N LYS A 117 20.02 4.38 -6.33
CA LYS A 117 21.45 4.13 -6.16
C LYS A 117 21.98 4.55 -4.79
N SER A 118 21.32 5.51 -4.10
CA SER A 118 21.77 6.01 -2.80
C SER A 118 20.63 6.69 -2.03
N TRP A 119 20.82 6.88 -0.72
CA TRP A 119 19.88 7.62 0.12
C TRP A 119 19.80 9.10 -0.24
N GLN A 120 20.89 9.70 -0.68
CA GLN A 120 20.91 11.10 -1.16
C GLN A 120 20.06 11.27 -2.43
N GLN A 121 20.05 10.25 -3.30
CA GLN A 121 19.16 10.25 -4.46
C GLN A 121 17.69 10.11 -4.02
N LEU A 122 17.40 9.25 -3.04
CA LEU A 122 16.05 9.11 -2.49
C LEU A 122 15.55 10.43 -1.93
N GLU A 123 16.36 11.13 -1.10
CA GLU A 123 16.02 12.43 -0.54
C GLU A 123 15.68 13.45 -1.64
N LYS A 124 16.53 13.53 -2.69
CA LYS A 124 16.26 14.41 -3.84
C LYS A 124 14.99 14.04 -4.59
N LEU A 125 14.71 12.75 -4.79
CA LEU A 125 13.49 12.30 -5.46
C LEU A 125 12.25 12.62 -4.62
N CYS A 126 12.32 12.50 -3.31
CA CYS A 126 11.24 12.90 -2.40
C CYS A 126 10.96 14.40 -2.52
N ASP A 127 11.99 15.26 -2.48
CA ASP A 127 11.82 16.70 -2.66
C ASP A 127 11.19 17.05 -4.02
N LEU A 128 11.69 16.46 -5.11
CA LEU A 128 11.14 16.66 -6.45
C LEU A 128 9.69 16.19 -6.55
N SER A 129 9.34 15.05 -5.96
CA SER A 129 7.98 14.51 -5.99
C SER A 129 7.00 15.43 -5.27
N VAL A 130 7.35 15.88 -4.06
CA VAL A 130 6.51 16.79 -3.28
C VAL A 130 6.31 18.12 -4.03
N ARG A 131 7.40 18.74 -4.52
CA ARG A 131 7.33 20.00 -5.27
C ARG A 131 6.50 19.88 -6.55
N SER A 132 6.71 18.81 -7.32
CA SER A 132 6.00 18.61 -8.57
C SER A 132 4.49 18.43 -8.35
N LEU A 133 4.10 17.63 -7.36
CA LEU A 133 2.69 17.41 -7.05
C LEU A 133 2.04 18.64 -6.42
N ASP A 134 2.76 19.38 -5.57
CA ASP A 134 2.26 20.62 -4.99
C ASP A 134 1.94 21.68 -6.06
N VAL A 135 2.79 21.83 -7.07
CA VAL A 135 2.53 22.70 -8.23
C VAL A 135 1.31 22.24 -9.03
N LEU A 136 1.14 20.91 -9.23
CA LEU A 136 -0.01 20.36 -9.97
C LEU A 136 -1.34 20.66 -9.27
N ILE A 137 -1.38 20.73 -7.94
CA ILE A 137 -2.58 21.13 -7.18
C ILE A 137 -3.09 22.52 -7.63
N ASP A 138 -2.20 23.44 -7.88
CA ASP A 138 -2.57 24.80 -8.27
C ASP A 138 -2.77 24.95 -9.78
N TYR A 139 -2.08 24.11 -10.58
CA TYR A 139 -2.10 24.17 -12.04
C TYR A 139 -3.35 23.53 -12.67
N GLN A 140 -3.89 22.46 -12.06
CA GLN A 140 -5.02 21.73 -12.62
C GLN A 140 -6.34 22.52 -12.50
N GLU A 141 -7.25 22.29 -13.44
CA GLU A 141 -8.62 22.80 -13.38
C GLU A 141 -9.52 21.83 -12.62
N TYR A 142 -10.37 22.36 -11.77
CA TYR A 142 -11.31 21.59 -10.98
C TYR A 142 -12.74 21.76 -11.52
N PRO A 143 -13.39 20.71 -12.03
CA PRO A 143 -14.74 20.82 -12.57
C PRO A 143 -15.80 20.99 -11.47
N VAL A 144 -15.46 20.65 -10.21
CA VAL A 144 -16.36 20.71 -9.07
C VAL A 144 -15.72 21.49 -7.92
N LYS A 145 -16.42 22.52 -7.44
CA LYS A 145 -15.92 23.43 -6.40
C LYS A 145 -15.57 22.74 -5.09
N ALA A 146 -16.36 21.73 -4.67
CA ALA A 146 -16.11 20.94 -3.47
C ALA A 146 -14.78 20.17 -3.54
N ALA A 147 -14.38 19.71 -4.74
CA ALA A 147 -13.09 19.07 -4.96
C ALA A 147 -11.92 20.06 -4.92
N GLU A 148 -12.10 21.25 -5.52
CA GLU A 148 -11.11 22.31 -5.47
C GLU A 148 -10.83 22.75 -4.03
N SER A 149 -11.90 23.03 -3.27
CA SER A 149 -11.80 23.51 -1.89
C SER A 149 -11.09 22.49 -0.99
N ALA A 150 -11.49 21.21 -1.03
CA ALA A 150 -10.87 20.13 -0.26
C ALA A 150 -9.38 19.97 -0.64
N THR A 151 -9.08 19.93 -1.94
CA THR A 151 -7.72 19.69 -2.43
C THR A 151 -6.79 20.85 -2.10
N LYS A 152 -7.21 22.10 -2.33
CA LYS A 152 -6.37 23.29 -2.08
C LYS A 152 -6.18 23.57 -0.59
N SER A 153 -7.18 23.26 0.26
CA SER A 153 -7.06 23.48 1.70
C SER A 153 -6.08 22.50 2.36
N ARG A 154 -6.13 21.24 2.00
CA ARG A 154 -5.29 20.17 2.60
C ARG A 154 -4.01 19.91 1.85
N ARG A 155 -3.96 20.16 0.55
CA ARG A 155 -2.84 19.85 -0.35
C ARG A 155 -2.32 18.43 -0.15
N SER A 156 -3.25 17.47 -0.02
CA SER A 156 -2.97 16.06 0.28
C SER A 156 -2.28 15.38 -0.90
N LEU A 157 -1.19 14.67 -0.62
CA LEU A 157 -0.44 13.89 -1.60
C LEU A 157 -0.49 12.39 -1.24
N GLY A 158 -0.28 11.54 -2.24
CA GLY A 158 -0.11 10.11 -2.08
C GLY A 158 1.10 9.64 -2.88
N ILE A 159 2.27 9.58 -2.24
CA ILE A 159 3.51 9.17 -2.88
C ILE A 159 3.87 7.78 -2.40
N GLY A 160 4.11 6.85 -3.34
CA GLY A 160 4.42 5.45 -3.06
C GLY A 160 5.65 4.95 -3.81
N PHE A 161 5.73 3.64 -3.95
CA PHE A 161 6.82 2.94 -4.61
C PHE A 161 6.38 2.19 -5.86
N ILE A 162 7.31 2.03 -6.81
CA ILE A 162 7.29 0.99 -7.84
C ILE A 162 8.64 0.29 -7.84
N GLY A 163 8.65 -0.99 -8.24
CA GLY A 163 9.89 -1.74 -8.38
C GLY A 163 10.46 -2.32 -7.09
N LEU A 164 9.64 -2.54 -6.05
CA LEU A 164 10.12 -3.12 -4.79
C LEU A 164 10.69 -4.52 -5.00
N ALA A 165 10.05 -5.37 -5.81
CA ALA A 165 10.55 -6.72 -6.06
C ALA A 165 11.95 -6.72 -6.70
N HIS A 166 12.19 -5.83 -7.66
CA HIS A 166 13.54 -5.67 -8.23
C HIS A 166 14.54 -5.10 -7.21
N TYR A 167 14.10 -4.14 -6.39
CA TYR A 167 14.94 -3.59 -5.33
C TYR A 167 15.42 -4.68 -4.36
N LEU A 168 14.52 -5.57 -3.92
CA LEU A 168 14.86 -6.70 -3.06
C LEU A 168 15.74 -7.73 -3.76
N ALA A 169 15.44 -8.05 -5.03
CA ALA A 169 16.25 -8.97 -5.82
C ALA A 169 17.71 -8.46 -5.98
N LYS A 170 17.92 -7.16 -6.21
CA LYS A 170 19.29 -6.58 -6.23
C LYS A 170 20.04 -6.72 -4.91
N LEU A 171 19.32 -6.81 -3.79
CA LEU A 171 19.90 -7.04 -2.46
C LEU A 171 20.09 -8.54 -2.15
N GLY A 172 19.58 -9.43 -3.01
CA GLY A 172 19.55 -10.87 -2.77
C GLY A 172 18.59 -11.30 -1.68
N PHE A 173 17.50 -10.55 -1.44
CA PHE A 173 16.54 -10.80 -0.38
C PHE A 173 15.20 -11.25 -0.93
N LYS A 174 14.60 -12.28 -0.34
CA LYS A 174 13.25 -12.77 -0.66
C LYS A 174 12.20 -12.11 0.25
N TYR A 175 10.94 -12.06 -0.18
CA TYR A 175 9.85 -11.42 0.59
C TYR A 175 9.63 -12.00 1.98
N ASN A 176 9.91 -13.28 2.19
CA ASN A 176 9.83 -13.96 3.49
C ASN A 176 11.15 -13.94 4.29
N ASP A 177 12.14 -13.16 3.85
CA ASP A 177 13.42 -13.00 4.55
C ASP A 177 13.36 -11.80 5.51
N TRP A 178 13.78 -11.99 6.76
CA TRP A 178 13.89 -10.91 7.74
C TRP A 178 14.81 -9.76 7.27
N LYS A 179 15.80 -10.05 6.42
CA LYS A 179 16.67 -9.02 5.80
C LYS A 179 15.88 -8.12 4.86
N ALA A 180 14.91 -8.68 4.13
CA ALA A 180 13.98 -7.89 3.33
C ALA A 180 13.13 -6.98 4.22
N TRP A 181 12.61 -7.51 5.33
CA TRP A 181 11.80 -6.71 6.26
C TRP A 181 12.59 -5.56 6.88
N LYS A 182 13.85 -5.82 7.30
CA LYS A 182 14.76 -4.77 7.80
C LYS A 182 15.07 -3.73 6.72
N ALA A 183 15.34 -4.16 5.49
CA ALA A 183 15.60 -3.27 4.36
C ALA A 183 14.38 -2.38 4.04
N VAL A 184 13.17 -2.95 4.05
CA VAL A 184 11.92 -2.21 3.82
C VAL A 184 11.62 -1.26 4.98
N HIS A 185 11.93 -1.64 6.23
CA HIS A 185 11.81 -0.74 7.39
C HIS A 185 12.67 0.51 7.22
N ILE A 186 13.97 0.35 6.93
CA ILE A 186 14.89 1.47 6.71
C ILE A 186 14.47 2.33 5.51
N LEU A 187 14.05 1.68 4.42
CA LEU A 187 13.57 2.37 3.22
C LEU A 187 12.34 3.23 3.53
N SER A 188 11.33 2.64 4.18
CA SER A 188 10.07 3.31 4.47
C SER A 188 10.23 4.43 5.50
N GLU A 189 11.09 4.22 6.51
CA GLU A 189 11.47 5.26 7.47
C GLU A 189 12.06 6.49 6.75
N LYS A 190 13.12 6.28 5.96
CA LYS A 190 13.80 7.36 5.23
C LYS A 190 12.88 8.05 4.23
N PHE A 191 12.01 7.28 3.58
CA PHE A 191 11.07 7.82 2.61
C PHE A 191 10.08 8.78 3.26
N GLN A 192 9.39 8.36 4.31
CA GLN A 192 8.46 9.24 5.04
C GLN A 192 9.16 10.46 5.63
N TYR A 193 10.33 10.24 6.24
CA TYR A 193 11.14 11.33 6.78
C TYR A 193 11.50 12.37 5.73
N TYR A 194 12.00 11.95 4.56
CA TYR A 194 12.40 12.87 3.49
C TYR A 194 11.20 13.59 2.85
N LEU A 195 10.06 12.93 2.73
CA LEU A 195 8.83 13.57 2.25
C LEU A 195 8.33 14.64 3.23
N LEU A 196 8.31 14.34 4.53
CA LEU A 196 7.96 15.32 5.57
C LEU A 196 8.93 16.50 5.57
N LYS A 197 10.24 16.23 5.48
CA LYS A 197 11.28 17.26 5.38
C LYS A 197 11.07 18.16 4.15
N ALA A 198 10.76 17.58 3.00
CA ALA A 198 10.48 18.33 1.77
C ALA A 198 9.23 19.22 1.89
N SER A 199 8.15 18.67 2.46
CA SER A 199 6.92 19.43 2.70
C SER A 199 7.11 20.53 3.72
N ASN A 200 7.92 20.32 4.77
CA ASN A 200 8.30 21.36 5.73
C ASN A 200 9.14 22.46 5.05
N GLN A 201 10.07 22.09 4.18
CA GLN A 201 10.85 23.07 3.41
C GLN A 201 9.93 23.91 2.50
N LEU A 202 8.95 23.30 1.82
CA LEU A 202 7.96 24.04 1.05
C LEU A 202 7.08 24.95 1.91
N ALA A 203 6.76 24.54 3.14
CA ALA A 203 6.02 25.39 4.07
C ALA A 203 6.83 26.62 4.48
N ARG A 204 8.14 26.50 4.61
CA ARG A 204 9.03 27.67 4.85
C ARG A 204 9.06 28.64 3.67
N GLU A 205 8.93 28.11 2.44
CA GLU A 205 8.97 28.92 1.20
C GLU A 205 7.62 29.57 0.87
N TYR A 206 6.50 28.87 1.08
CA TYR A 206 5.17 29.26 0.60
C TYR A 206 4.08 29.29 1.67
N GLY A 207 4.41 29.00 2.92
CA GLY A 207 3.47 28.81 4.02
C GLY A 207 2.88 27.39 4.09
N PRO A 208 2.42 26.98 5.26
CA PRO A 208 1.75 25.70 5.43
C PRO A 208 0.41 25.66 4.67
N CYS A 209 -0.14 24.48 4.43
CA CYS A 209 -1.52 24.36 3.93
C CYS A 209 -2.51 24.89 4.97
N SER A 210 -3.64 25.43 4.52
CA SER A 210 -4.66 26.00 5.43
C SER A 210 -5.31 24.97 6.35
N GLY A 211 -5.28 23.69 5.99
CA GLY A 211 -5.75 22.57 6.81
C GLY A 211 -4.70 21.98 7.76
N PHE A 212 -3.51 22.58 7.89
CA PHE A 212 -2.42 22.06 8.73
C PHE A 212 -2.84 21.85 10.18
N ASP A 213 -3.56 22.80 10.77
CA ASP A 213 -3.99 22.75 12.18
C ASP A 213 -4.96 21.58 12.47
N GLN A 214 -5.56 20.97 11.44
CA GLN A 214 -6.41 19.77 11.55
C GLN A 214 -5.61 18.47 11.53
N THR A 215 -4.28 18.56 11.41
CA THR A 215 -3.40 17.40 11.37
C THR A 215 -2.79 17.10 12.74
N LYS A 216 -2.42 15.83 12.98
CA LYS A 216 -1.63 15.41 14.13
C LYS A 216 -0.20 15.98 14.08
N TYR A 217 0.29 16.31 12.88
CA TYR A 217 1.57 16.99 12.71
C TYR A 217 1.62 18.35 13.44
N ALA A 218 0.50 19.06 13.51
CA ALA A 218 0.38 20.29 14.28
C ALA A 218 0.51 20.05 15.80
N ALA A 219 0.31 18.82 16.28
CA ALA A 219 0.53 18.39 17.65
C ALA A 219 1.91 17.73 17.88
N LYS A 220 2.85 17.86 16.94
CA LYS A 220 4.16 17.19 16.93
C LYS A 220 4.10 15.66 16.84
N GLU A 221 3.00 15.11 16.37
CA GLU A 221 2.87 13.67 16.16
C GLU A 221 3.14 13.30 14.70
N VAL A 222 4.00 12.31 14.48
CA VAL A 222 4.31 11.71 13.17
C VAL A 222 3.85 10.25 13.16
N PRO A 223 3.76 9.57 12.01
CA PRO A 223 3.19 8.22 11.96
C PRO A 223 3.72 7.23 12.99
N ILE A 224 5.01 7.27 13.30
CA ILE A 224 5.63 6.37 14.29
C ILE A 224 5.17 6.60 15.74
N ASP A 225 4.61 7.77 16.07
CA ASP A 225 4.17 8.08 17.44
C ASP A 225 2.83 7.44 17.77
N HIS A 226 1.95 7.32 16.77
CA HIS A 226 0.63 6.73 16.94
C HIS A 226 0.48 5.33 16.36
N TYR A 227 1.57 4.74 15.84
CA TYR A 227 1.60 3.32 15.48
C TYR A 227 1.75 2.46 16.73
N LYS A 228 0.75 1.60 16.99
CA LYS A 228 0.65 0.82 18.24
C LYS A 228 0.46 -0.68 18.00
N GLN A 229 0.59 -1.14 16.78
CA GLN A 229 0.42 -2.54 16.42
C GLN A 229 1.66 -3.38 16.72
N ASP A 230 1.47 -4.72 16.69
CA ASP A 230 2.47 -5.68 17.13
C ASP A 230 3.58 -5.99 16.12
N ILE A 231 3.69 -5.26 14.99
CA ILE A 231 4.62 -5.66 13.94
C ILE A 231 6.07 -5.73 14.41
N ASP A 232 6.49 -4.82 15.29
CA ASP A 232 7.85 -4.82 15.82
C ASP A 232 8.10 -6.05 16.73
N GLU A 233 7.13 -6.43 17.58
CA GLU A 233 7.21 -7.62 18.43
C GLU A 233 7.20 -8.89 17.59
N PHE A 234 6.37 -8.90 16.53
CA PHE A 234 6.30 -10.01 15.61
C PHE A 234 7.63 -10.24 14.87
N CYS A 235 8.29 -9.19 14.41
CA CYS A 235 9.61 -9.29 13.77
C CYS A 235 10.68 -9.84 14.75
N LYS A 236 10.58 -9.52 16.02
CA LYS A 236 11.44 -10.12 17.07
C LYS A 236 11.16 -11.63 17.24
N THR A 237 9.89 -12.02 17.27
CA THR A 237 9.48 -13.42 17.54
C THR A 237 9.90 -14.36 16.41
N VAL A 238 9.88 -13.90 15.16
CA VAL A 238 10.31 -14.72 14.02
C VAL A 238 11.82 -14.97 14.02
N GLN A 239 12.61 -14.07 14.57
CA GLN A 239 14.04 -14.30 14.78
C GLN A 239 14.30 -15.46 15.75
N ILE A 240 13.42 -15.68 16.71
CA ILE A 240 13.51 -16.81 17.68
C ILE A 240 13.18 -18.15 17.01
N GLY A 241 12.22 -18.21 16.11
CA GLY A 241 11.78 -19.45 15.45
C GLY A 241 12.76 -19.99 14.38
N GLN A 242 13.68 -19.17 13.88
CA GLN A 242 14.68 -19.55 12.87
C GLN A 242 16.01 -20.07 13.46
N GLU A 243 16.12 -20.18 14.76
CA GLU A 243 17.36 -20.63 15.45
C GLU A 243 17.73 -22.10 15.25
N GLY A 244 16.97 -22.86 14.47
CA GLY A 244 17.29 -24.27 14.16
C GLY A 244 18.39 -24.51 13.12
N GLY A 245 18.98 -23.48 12.54
CA GLY A 245 20.02 -23.60 11.51
C GLY A 245 21.10 -22.51 11.70
N GLY A 246 22.13 -22.83 12.49
CA GLY A 246 23.24 -21.92 12.68
C GLY A 246 23.93 -21.52 11.39
N MET A 247 23.77 -20.25 10.99
CA MET A 247 24.64 -19.57 10.04
C MET A 247 25.23 -18.32 10.69
N GLU A 248 26.56 -18.19 10.61
CA GLU A 248 27.30 -17.02 11.05
C GLU A 248 26.70 -15.73 10.46
N GLY A 249 26.36 -14.76 11.31
CA GLY A 249 25.90 -13.42 10.90
C GLY A 249 24.42 -13.14 11.11
N GLN A 250 23.67 -13.99 11.81
CA GLN A 250 22.29 -13.65 12.20
C GLN A 250 22.29 -12.61 13.32
N PRO A 251 21.42 -11.57 13.28
CA PRO A 251 21.30 -10.64 14.39
C PRO A 251 20.83 -11.39 15.63
N MET A 252 21.40 -11.01 16.76
CA MET A 252 21.06 -11.62 18.05
C MET A 252 19.58 -11.44 18.36
N LEU A 253 18.99 -12.44 19.00
CA LEU A 253 17.62 -12.43 19.54
C LEU A 253 17.27 -11.07 20.15
N GLY A 254 16.18 -10.47 19.65
CA GLY A 254 15.57 -9.31 20.31
C GLY A 254 15.94 -7.94 19.77
N GLU A 255 16.67 -7.81 18.65
CA GLU A 255 16.87 -6.49 18.04
C GLU A 255 15.56 -5.95 17.46
N LYS A 256 15.03 -4.93 18.11
CA LYS A 256 14.01 -4.05 17.55
C LYS A 256 14.60 -3.38 16.30
N PHE A 257 13.79 -3.21 15.24
CA PHE A 257 14.20 -2.35 14.13
C PHE A 257 14.31 -0.92 14.65
N GLU A 258 15.54 -0.43 14.76
CA GLU A 258 15.80 0.92 15.26
C GLU A 258 15.50 1.97 14.18
N TYR A 259 15.07 3.13 14.65
CA TYR A 259 14.95 4.30 13.80
C TYR A 259 16.35 4.89 13.53
N THR A 260 16.57 5.29 12.28
CA THR A 260 17.87 5.79 11.79
C THR A 260 17.86 7.29 11.53
N MET A 261 16.68 7.93 11.59
CA MET A 261 16.49 9.35 11.27
C MET A 261 16.26 10.17 12.54
N ASP A 262 16.63 11.45 12.49
CA ASP A 262 16.43 12.40 13.57
C ASP A 262 15.00 12.97 13.56
N TRP A 263 14.07 12.16 14.08
CA TRP A 263 12.66 12.50 14.15
C TRP A 263 12.37 13.69 15.06
N ASP A 264 13.14 13.87 16.14
CA ASP A 264 12.90 14.94 17.12
C ASP A 264 13.17 16.31 16.50
N THR A 265 14.28 16.48 15.83
CA THR A 265 14.57 17.73 15.08
C THR A 265 13.52 17.97 13.99
N LEU A 266 13.08 16.96 13.25
CA LEU A 266 12.05 17.13 12.23
C LEU A 266 10.70 17.54 12.83
N LYS A 267 10.28 16.95 13.96
CA LYS A 267 9.07 17.35 14.69
C LYS A 267 9.10 18.80 15.15
N ASP A 268 10.26 19.25 15.65
CA ASP A 268 10.45 20.65 16.04
C ASP A 268 10.38 21.60 14.85
N ASP A 269 10.97 21.22 13.74
CA ASP A 269 10.88 21.97 12.48
C ASP A 269 9.44 22.04 11.96
N ILE A 270 8.69 20.95 11.99
CA ILE A 270 7.27 20.90 11.61
C ILE A 270 6.43 21.78 12.54
N TRP A 271 6.68 21.74 13.83
CA TRP A 271 6.00 22.58 14.80
C TRP A 271 6.21 24.08 14.51
N ASN A 272 7.43 24.47 14.18
CA ASN A 272 7.81 25.86 13.98
C ASN A 272 7.35 26.45 12.64
N TYR A 273 7.30 25.62 11.59
CA TYR A 273 7.08 26.09 10.21
C TYR A 273 5.87 25.46 9.51
N GLY A 274 5.28 24.40 10.10
CA GLY A 274 4.19 23.64 9.52
C GLY A 274 4.61 22.71 8.40
N LEU A 275 3.60 22.15 7.72
CA LEU A 275 3.75 21.36 6.48
C LEU A 275 2.93 21.99 5.35
N ARG A 276 3.49 21.99 4.15
CA ARG A 276 2.78 22.40 2.94
C ARG A 276 1.67 21.42 2.55
N ASN A 277 1.81 20.14 2.92
CA ASN A 277 0.92 19.05 2.56
C ASN A 277 0.46 18.33 3.82
N SER A 278 -0.84 18.14 3.99
CA SER A 278 -1.44 17.54 5.18
C SER A 278 -1.19 16.03 5.33
N THR A 279 -0.84 15.36 4.22
CA THR A 279 -0.45 13.95 4.16
C THR A 279 0.40 13.72 2.92
N LEU A 280 1.26 12.72 2.92
CA LEU A 280 2.32 12.58 1.92
C LEU A 280 2.40 11.19 1.29
N THR A 281 2.14 10.12 2.05
CA THR A 281 2.35 8.76 1.57
C THR A 281 1.07 7.97 1.39
N ALA A 282 0.97 7.28 0.26
CA ALA A 282 -0.01 6.26 -0.02
C ALA A 282 0.61 5.25 -1.00
N GLN A 283 0.28 3.97 -0.88
CA GLN A 283 0.76 2.97 -1.83
C GLN A 283 -0.35 2.53 -2.76
N MET A 284 -0.32 3.09 -3.96
CA MET A 284 -1.29 2.80 -5.01
C MET A 284 -0.97 1.51 -5.78
N PRO A 285 -1.95 0.89 -6.46
CA PRO A 285 -1.69 -0.08 -7.53
C PRO A 285 -1.06 0.68 -8.71
N SER A 286 0.15 0.28 -9.11
CA SER A 286 0.98 1.09 -10.03
C SER A 286 1.29 0.38 -11.34
N GLU A 287 0.40 -0.49 -11.82
CA GLU A 287 0.67 -1.38 -12.94
C GLU A 287 1.09 -0.63 -14.22
N SER A 288 0.33 0.39 -14.64
CA SER A 288 0.65 1.16 -15.84
C SER A 288 1.93 1.99 -15.69
N SER A 289 2.14 2.63 -14.54
CA SER A 289 3.35 3.40 -14.24
C SER A 289 4.59 2.52 -14.23
N SER A 290 4.49 1.31 -13.67
CA SER A 290 5.58 0.34 -13.62
C SER A 290 5.98 -0.14 -15.02
N VAL A 291 4.98 -0.38 -15.88
CA VAL A 291 5.22 -0.76 -17.29
C VAL A 291 5.94 0.35 -18.03
N VAL A 292 5.46 1.61 -17.93
CA VAL A 292 6.10 2.77 -18.59
C VAL A 292 7.53 2.98 -18.11
N CYS A 293 7.79 2.74 -16.82
CA CYS A 293 9.12 2.90 -16.22
C CYS A 293 10.02 1.66 -16.39
N GLY A 294 9.56 0.58 -17.03
CA GLY A 294 10.31 -0.66 -17.21
C GLY A 294 10.74 -1.29 -15.89
N THR A 295 9.80 -1.42 -14.93
CA THR A 295 10.08 -1.97 -13.59
C THR A 295 8.98 -2.93 -13.13
N THR A 296 9.18 -3.61 -11.99
CA THR A 296 8.17 -4.49 -11.38
C THR A 296 7.01 -3.69 -10.80
N ASN A 297 5.81 -4.28 -10.79
CA ASN A 297 4.59 -3.62 -10.37
C ASN A 297 4.60 -3.27 -8.87
N GLY A 298 4.50 -1.97 -8.57
CA GLY A 298 4.32 -1.49 -7.21
C GLY A 298 5.26 -2.13 -6.18
N ILE A 299 4.65 -2.75 -5.19
CA ILE A 299 5.34 -3.44 -4.08
C ILE A 299 5.17 -4.96 -4.12
N GLU A 300 4.50 -5.48 -5.14
CA GLU A 300 4.18 -6.91 -5.26
C GLU A 300 5.31 -7.70 -5.90
N PRO A 301 5.46 -9.00 -5.54
CA PRO A 301 6.24 -9.93 -6.34
C PRO A 301 5.67 -10.03 -7.76
N PRO A 302 6.49 -10.11 -8.81
CA PRO A 302 5.99 -10.37 -10.15
C PRO A 302 5.35 -11.75 -10.23
N ARG A 303 4.30 -11.86 -11.04
CA ARG A 303 3.61 -13.14 -11.26
C ARG A 303 4.48 -14.14 -11.99
N ASP A 304 5.28 -13.64 -12.94
CA ASP A 304 6.24 -14.39 -13.76
C ASP A 304 7.39 -13.43 -14.15
N PHE A 305 8.48 -13.96 -14.68
CA PHE A 305 9.57 -13.18 -15.25
C PHE A 305 9.15 -12.38 -16.47
N LEU A 306 8.22 -12.91 -17.26
CA LEU A 306 7.64 -12.27 -18.43
C LEU A 306 6.16 -11.98 -18.20
N SER A 307 5.77 -10.73 -18.16
CA SER A 307 4.37 -10.32 -18.14
C SER A 307 3.89 -9.94 -19.54
N VAL A 308 2.68 -10.40 -19.89
CA VAL A 308 2.03 -10.12 -21.17
C VAL A 308 0.74 -9.37 -20.92
N LYS A 309 0.64 -8.14 -21.41
CA LYS A 309 -0.57 -7.34 -21.37
C LYS A 309 -1.20 -7.25 -22.73
N LYS A 310 -2.42 -7.75 -22.85
CA LYS A 310 -3.25 -7.59 -24.07
C LYS A 310 -4.15 -6.36 -23.92
N SER A 311 -4.16 -5.51 -24.91
CA SER A 311 -5.09 -4.36 -25.00
C SER A 311 -5.69 -4.28 -26.39
N LYS A 312 -6.73 -3.44 -26.57
CA LYS A 312 -7.29 -3.15 -27.90
C LYS A 312 -6.26 -2.56 -28.89
N LYS A 313 -5.14 -2.02 -28.36
CA LYS A 313 -4.06 -1.39 -29.14
C LYS A 313 -2.89 -2.32 -29.43
N GLY A 314 -2.88 -3.54 -28.89
CA GLY A 314 -1.82 -4.52 -29.09
C GLY A 314 -1.45 -5.29 -27.83
N VAL A 315 -0.42 -6.12 -27.97
CA VAL A 315 0.15 -6.94 -26.90
C VAL A 315 1.47 -6.30 -26.46
N LEU A 316 1.59 -6.05 -25.18
CA LEU A 316 2.83 -5.55 -24.56
C LEU A 316 3.45 -6.70 -23.75
N LYS A 317 4.70 -7.02 -24.08
CA LYS A 317 5.51 -7.99 -23.33
C LYS A 317 6.54 -7.22 -22.51
N GLN A 318 6.68 -7.55 -21.25
CA GLN A 318 7.64 -6.92 -20.35
C GLN A 318 8.34 -7.99 -19.50
N ILE A 319 9.66 -8.01 -19.58
CA ILE A 319 10.48 -8.85 -18.70
C ILE A 319 10.83 -8.08 -17.42
N VAL A 320 11.02 -8.82 -16.32
CA VAL A 320 11.51 -8.22 -15.07
C VAL A 320 12.88 -7.57 -15.28
N PRO A 321 13.17 -6.43 -14.64
CA PRO A 321 14.45 -5.75 -14.80
C PRO A 321 15.65 -6.62 -14.43
N GLN A 322 16.73 -6.53 -15.21
CA GLN A 322 17.98 -7.27 -14.99
C GLN A 322 17.75 -8.79 -14.77
N TYR A 323 16.87 -9.38 -15.58
CA TYR A 323 16.51 -10.80 -15.49
C TYR A 323 17.75 -11.71 -15.42
N VAL A 324 18.70 -11.55 -16.35
CA VAL A 324 19.91 -12.39 -16.43
C VAL A 324 20.71 -12.37 -15.12
N ALA A 325 20.86 -11.19 -14.52
CA ALA A 325 21.64 -11.01 -13.31
C ALA A 325 20.93 -11.51 -12.04
N HIS A 326 19.60 -11.41 -11.99
CA HIS A 326 18.82 -11.57 -10.75
C HIS A 326 17.69 -12.59 -10.83
N LYS A 327 17.60 -13.43 -11.87
CA LYS A 327 16.52 -14.42 -12.00
C LYS A 327 16.35 -15.32 -10.76
N ASN A 328 17.46 -15.69 -10.12
CA ASN A 328 17.44 -16.53 -8.92
C ASN A 328 17.13 -15.75 -7.63
N ASP A 329 17.23 -14.41 -7.68
CA ASP A 329 17.01 -13.53 -6.53
C ASP A 329 15.57 -13.02 -6.45
N TYR A 330 14.81 -13.02 -7.56
CA TYR A 330 13.41 -12.65 -7.54
C TYR A 330 12.57 -13.64 -6.73
N THR A 331 11.60 -13.11 -6.00
CA THR A 331 10.46 -13.87 -5.50
C THR A 331 9.35 -13.77 -6.54
N LEU A 332 8.87 -14.88 -7.07
CA LEU A 332 7.66 -14.91 -7.90
C LEU A 332 6.42 -15.07 -7.02
N LEU A 333 5.32 -14.44 -7.43
CA LEU A 333 4.08 -14.40 -6.64
C LEU A 333 3.54 -15.80 -6.34
N TRP A 334 3.55 -16.68 -7.35
CA TRP A 334 2.97 -18.00 -7.27
C TRP A 334 3.90 -19.07 -6.68
N ASP A 335 5.18 -18.75 -6.49
CA ASP A 335 6.15 -19.61 -5.82
C ASP A 335 6.11 -19.45 -4.29
N GLN A 336 5.43 -18.44 -3.79
CA GLN A 336 5.26 -18.24 -2.35
C GLN A 336 4.31 -19.28 -1.78
N GLN A 337 4.68 -19.86 -0.63
CA GLN A 337 3.87 -20.86 0.06
C GLN A 337 2.64 -20.24 0.74
N ASP A 338 2.76 -18.99 1.18
CA ASP A 338 1.74 -18.22 1.90
C ASP A 338 1.92 -16.71 1.68
N ASN A 339 1.05 -15.91 2.25
CA ASN A 339 1.12 -14.44 2.18
C ASN A 339 2.00 -13.81 3.28
N ASP A 340 2.57 -14.58 4.19
CA ASP A 340 3.14 -14.08 5.44
C ASP A 340 4.25 -13.03 5.22
N GLY A 341 5.19 -13.31 4.30
CA GLY A 341 6.25 -12.38 3.94
C GLY A 341 5.74 -11.06 3.38
N TYR A 342 4.76 -11.11 2.48
CA TYR A 342 4.13 -9.93 1.90
C TYR A 342 3.30 -9.14 2.93
N ILE A 343 2.52 -9.84 3.77
CA ILE A 343 1.75 -9.22 4.86
C ILE A 343 2.66 -8.42 5.79
N LYS A 344 3.82 -8.97 6.14
CA LYS A 344 4.81 -8.27 6.98
C LYS A 344 5.42 -7.06 6.30
N ILE A 345 5.77 -7.17 5.03
CA ILE A 345 6.31 -6.03 4.25
C ILE A 345 5.31 -4.87 4.23
N VAL A 346 4.05 -5.15 3.92
CA VAL A 346 3.00 -4.11 3.92
C VAL A 346 2.78 -3.53 5.31
N ALA A 347 2.78 -4.35 6.35
CA ALA A 347 2.63 -3.88 7.73
C ALA A 347 3.79 -2.99 8.18
N ILE A 348 5.02 -3.34 7.81
CA ILE A 348 6.22 -2.53 8.08
C ILE A 348 6.14 -1.18 7.33
N MET A 349 5.72 -1.19 6.07
CA MET A 349 5.49 0.05 5.32
C MET A 349 4.39 0.89 5.97
N GLN A 350 3.28 0.27 6.39
CA GLN A 350 2.15 0.96 7.00
C GLN A 350 2.53 1.69 8.28
N LYS A 351 3.52 1.21 9.03
CA LYS A 351 4.07 1.89 10.21
C LYS A 351 4.50 3.33 9.91
N PHE A 352 4.99 3.60 8.71
CA PHE A 352 5.51 4.91 8.29
C PHE A 352 4.54 5.66 7.38
N PHE A 353 3.68 4.97 6.64
CA PHE A 353 2.77 5.57 5.67
C PHE A 353 1.57 6.20 6.38
N ASP A 354 1.34 7.47 6.13
CA ASP A 354 0.27 8.24 6.76
C ASP A 354 -1.12 7.96 6.19
N GLN A 355 -1.25 7.61 4.91
CA GLN A 355 -2.47 7.02 4.36
C GLN A 355 -2.38 5.49 4.29
N ALA A 356 -3.16 4.85 3.42
CA ALA A 356 -3.23 3.39 3.35
C ALA A 356 -2.35 2.80 2.23
N ILE A 357 -2.35 1.49 2.16
CA ILE A 357 -1.64 0.69 1.18
C ILE A 357 -2.63 -0.26 0.51
N SER A 358 -2.71 -0.23 -0.82
CA SER A 358 -3.51 -1.17 -1.63
C SER A 358 -2.87 -2.56 -1.61
N GLY A 359 -2.93 -3.23 -0.45
CA GLY A 359 -2.36 -4.57 -0.27
C GLY A 359 -3.26 -5.65 -0.83
N ASN A 360 -2.70 -6.58 -1.60
CA ASN A 360 -3.42 -7.72 -2.16
C ASN A 360 -3.10 -9.00 -1.39
N TRP A 361 -4.06 -9.91 -1.36
CA TRP A 361 -3.82 -11.29 -0.94
C TRP A 361 -3.68 -12.16 -2.18
N SER A 362 -2.79 -13.15 -2.13
CA SER A 362 -2.53 -14.01 -3.29
C SER A 362 -2.40 -15.45 -2.83
N TYR A 363 -3.17 -16.35 -3.42
CA TYR A 363 -3.20 -17.76 -3.06
C TYR A 363 -2.92 -18.62 -4.28
N ASN A 364 -2.00 -19.57 -4.12
CA ASN A 364 -1.79 -20.64 -5.07
C ASN A 364 -2.44 -21.93 -4.51
N PRO A 365 -3.60 -22.37 -5.05
CA PRO A 365 -4.29 -23.57 -4.58
C PRO A 365 -3.40 -24.82 -4.57
N LEU A 366 -2.41 -24.88 -5.47
CA LEU A 366 -1.49 -26.04 -5.56
C LEU A 366 -0.63 -26.24 -4.30
N ASN A 367 -0.55 -25.25 -3.43
CA ASN A 367 0.15 -25.34 -2.15
C ASN A 367 -0.68 -26.05 -1.06
N TYR A 368 -1.94 -26.39 -1.33
CA TYR A 368 -2.89 -26.94 -0.36
C TYR A 368 -3.43 -28.29 -0.78
N GLU A 369 -3.83 -29.11 0.20
CA GLU A 369 -4.43 -30.42 -0.05
C GLU A 369 -5.71 -30.29 -0.90
N GLY A 370 -5.86 -31.13 -1.89
CA GLY A 370 -7.00 -31.11 -2.82
C GLY A 370 -6.99 -29.94 -3.81
N ASN A 371 -5.93 -29.13 -3.85
CA ASN A 371 -5.83 -27.88 -4.64
C ASN A 371 -6.92 -26.86 -4.31
N GLU A 372 -7.31 -26.83 -3.04
CA GLU A 372 -8.30 -25.89 -2.52
C GLU A 372 -7.71 -25.09 -1.35
N VAL A 373 -7.83 -23.76 -1.38
CA VAL A 373 -7.37 -22.90 -0.30
C VAL A 373 -8.33 -23.02 0.90
N PRO A 374 -7.88 -23.49 2.07
CA PRO A 374 -8.74 -23.60 3.23
C PRO A 374 -9.24 -22.21 3.70
N VAL A 375 -10.52 -22.10 4.03
CA VAL A 375 -11.10 -20.86 4.57
C VAL A 375 -10.40 -20.43 5.86
N SER A 376 -9.89 -21.38 6.64
CA SER A 376 -9.11 -21.10 7.86
C SER A 376 -7.83 -20.33 7.57
N VAL A 377 -7.15 -20.59 6.44
CA VAL A 377 -5.96 -19.84 6.00
C VAL A 377 -6.32 -18.39 5.68
N MET A 378 -7.40 -18.19 4.92
CA MET A 378 -7.90 -16.84 4.60
C MET A 378 -8.34 -16.08 5.86
N ALA A 379 -8.99 -16.75 6.81
CA ALA A 379 -9.38 -16.16 8.08
C ALA A 379 -8.17 -15.80 8.95
N GLU A 380 -7.14 -16.63 8.95
CA GLU A 380 -5.88 -16.34 9.65
C GLU A 380 -5.17 -15.14 9.03
N ASP A 381 -5.09 -15.04 7.70
CA ASP A 381 -4.51 -13.89 7.01
C ASP A 381 -5.30 -12.60 7.28
N LEU A 382 -6.64 -12.67 7.35
CA LEU A 382 -7.47 -11.53 7.76
C LEU A 382 -7.12 -11.05 9.17
N LEU A 383 -6.99 -11.97 10.12
CA LEU A 383 -6.61 -11.64 11.50
C LEU A 383 -5.17 -11.12 11.60
N LYS A 384 -4.23 -11.67 10.83
CA LYS A 384 -2.85 -11.18 10.76
C LYS A 384 -2.78 -9.77 10.20
N THR A 385 -3.45 -9.49 9.08
CA THR A 385 -3.46 -8.14 8.48
C THR A 385 -4.02 -7.11 9.45
N TYR A 386 -5.12 -7.43 10.14
CA TYR A 386 -5.67 -6.58 11.18
C TYR A 386 -4.68 -6.38 12.33
N ARG A 387 -4.17 -7.47 12.91
CA ARG A 387 -3.24 -7.42 14.04
C ARG A 387 -1.98 -6.62 13.75
N TYR A 388 -1.46 -6.69 12.50
CA TYR A 388 -0.23 -6.00 12.11
C TYR A 388 -0.46 -4.57 11.62
N GLY A 389 -1.69 -4.05 11.68
CA GLY A 389 -1.99 -2.66 11.44
C GLY A 389 -2.25 -2.28 9.99
N TRP A 390 -2.59 -3.24 9.12
CA TRP A 390 -3.07 -2.88 7.80
C TRP A 390 -4.33 -2.03 7.92
N LYS A 391 -4.36 -0.92 7.21
CA LYS A 391 -5.55 -0.07 7.10
C LYS A 391 -6.55 -0.63 6.11
N THR A 392 -6.07 -1.22 5.03
CA THR A 392 -6.92 -1.71 3.94
C THR A 392 -6.40 -3.00 3.33
N SER A 393 -7.31 -3.82 2.78
CA SER A 393 -6.99 -4.98 1.93
C SER A 393 -7.76 -4.86 0.62
N TYR A 394 -7.03 -4.87 -0.50
CA TYR A 394 -7.56 -4.59 -1.83
C TYR A 394 -8.02 -5.88 -2.53
N TYR A 395 -7.35 -6.36 -3.57
CA TYR A 395 -7.75 -7.58 -4.26
C TYR A 395 -7.36 -8.87 -3.51
N GLN A 396 -8.09 -9.94 -3.84
CA GLN A 396 -7.62 -11.31 -3.64
C GLN A 396 -7.36 -11.95 -5.00
N ASN A 397 -6.11 -12.40 -5.23
CA ASN A 397 -5.71 -13.12 -6.40
C ASN A 397 -5.66 -14.62 -6.09
N THR A 398 -6.18 -15.44 -7.00
CA THR A 398 -6.07 -16.89 -6.91
C THR A 398 -5.43 -17.40 -8.19
N TYR A 399 -4.40 -18.23 -8.06
CA TYR A 399 -3.77 -18.87 -9.21
C TYR A 399 -4.73 -19.89 -9.81
N ASP A 400 -5.06 -19.76 -11.09
CA ASP A 400 -6.03 -20.60 -11.80
C ASP A 400 -5.38 -21.59 -12.77
N ASN A 401 -4.05 -21.71 -12.73
CA ASN A 401 -3.25 -22.57 -13.63
C ASN A 401 -3.44 -22.27 -15.12
N LYS A 402 -4.11 -21.18 -15.46
CA LYS A 402 -4.15 -20.66 -16.82
C LYS A 402 -2.93 -19.77 -16.98
N GLN A 403 -1.99 -20.19 -17.81
CA GLN A 403 -1.03 -19.24 -18.35
C GLN A 403 -1.84 -18.18 -19.09
N ASP A 404 -1.52 -16.91 -18.92
CA ASP A 404 -2.14 -15.78 -19.65
C ASP A 404 -1.99 -15.86 -21.18
N PHE A 405 -1.68 -17.07 -21.70
CA PHE A 405 -1.39 -17.38 -23.10
C PHE A 405 -2.58 -17.99 -23.87
N ASP A 406 -3.68 -18.37 -23.20
CA ASP A 406 -4.85 -18.93 -23.87
C ASP A 406 -5.79 -17.84 -24.39
N GLU A 407 -5.59 -17.42 -25.56
CA GLU A 407 -6.36 -17.39 -26.83
C GLU A 407 -5.78 -16.39 -27.84
N PRO A 408 -5.63 -16.78 -29.12
CA PRO A 408 -5.12 -15.89 -30.13
C PRO A 408 -6.24 -15.00 -30.67
N ALA A 409 -6.23 -13.74 -30.35
CA ALA A 409 -6.88 -12.73 -31.16
C ALA A 409 -5.86 -12.23 -32.18
N HIS A 410 -5.75 -12.91 -33.32
CA HIS A 410 -4.99 -12.39 -34.45
C HIS A 410 -5.61 -11.11 -35.00
N PRO A 411 -4.82 -10.08 -35.23
CA PRO A 411 -4.57 -9.70 -36.61
C PRO A 411 -3.11 -9.36 -36.89
N ILE A 412 -2.61 -9.95 -37.96
CA ILE A 412 -1.45 -9.56 -38.75
C ILE A 412 -0.06 -9.93 -38.21
N GLY A 413 0.46 -11.07 -38.66
CA GLY A 413 1.84 -11.18 -39.15
C GLY A 413 2.96 -11.47 -38.17
N TRP A 414 2.72 -11.86 -36.93
CA TRP A 414 3.76 -12.36 -36.02
C TRP A 414 3.66 -13.88 -35.90
N LYS A 415 4.76 -14.57 -36.09
CA LYS A 415 4.82 -16.03 -35.87
C LYS A 415 4.74 -16.27 -34.38
N ASP A 416 3.65 -16.91 -33.96
CA ASP A 416 3.30 -17.20 -32.53
C ASP A 416 4.03 -18.40 -31.93
N ASP A 417 5.16 -18.81 -32.49
CA ASP A 417 5.81 -20.08 -32.18
C ASP A 417 7.19 -19.93 -31.51
N ILE A 418 7.51 -18.81 -30.88
CA ILE A 418 8.74 -18.73 -30.10
C ILE A 418 8.37 -19.13 -28.67
N PRO A 419 8.85 -20.30 -28.16
CA PRO A 419 8.72 -20.66 -26.76
C PRO A 419 9.27 -19.55 -25.86
N VAL A 420 8.69 -19.39 -24.67
CA VAL A 420 9.14 -18.37 -23.71
C VAL A 420 10.62 -18.51 -23.40
N ASP A 421 11.11 -19.74 -23.30
CA ASP A 421 12.52 -20.05 -23.08
C ASP A 421 13.42 -19.55 -24.22
N ASP A 422 12.99 -19.68 -25.49
CA ASP A 422 13.73 -19.19 -26.65
C ASP A 422 13.71 -17.64 -26.70
N LEU A 423 12.63 -17.00 -26.24
CA LEU A 423 12.55 -15.54 -26.13
C LEU A 423 13.46 -15.03 -25.00
N LEU A 424 13.51 -15.74 -23.89
CA LEU A 424 14.38 -15.44 -22.77
C LEU A 424 15.84 -15.62 -23.16
N GLU A 425 16.18 -16.68 -23.91
CA GLU A 425 17.51 -16.95 -24.44
C GLU A 425 17.95 -15.88 -25.49
N GLN A 426 17.03 -15.39 -26.32
CA GLN A 426 17.31 -14.28 -27.24
C GLN A 426 17.58 -12.96 -26.50
N ILE A 427 16.88 -12.71 -25.39
CA ILE A 427 17.08 -11.53 -24.56
C ILE A 427 18.41 -11.66 -23.77
N GLU A 428 18.77 -12.85 -23.31
CA GLU A 428 20.08 -13.12 -22.69
C GLU A 428 21.23 -12.82 -23.66
N ASN A 429 21.09 -13.21 -24.91
CA ASN A 429 22.09 -13.00 -25.95
C ASN A 429 22.19 -11.55 -26.44
N THR A 430 21.10 -10.76 -26.34
CA THR A 430 21.11 -9.33 -26.71
C THR A 430 21.54 -8.41 -25.56
N ALA A 431 21.55 -8.88 -24.31
CA ALA A 431 21.94 -8.08 -23.15
C ALA A 431 23.48 -7.90 -23.01
N GLU A 432 24.27 -8.63 -23.79
CA GLU A 432 25.74 -8.46 -23.83
C GLU A 432 26.22 -7.33 -24.75
N GLU A 433 25.36 -6.77 -25.61
CA GLU A 433 25.73 -5.70 -26.55
C GLU A 433 24.84 -4.45 -26.35
N GLU A 434 25.10 -3.61 -25.41
CA GLU A 434 25.14 -2.14 -25.41
C GLU A 434 24.90 -1.52 -24.03
N PRO A 435 25.79 -0.66 -23.55
CA PRO A 435 25.46 0.27 -22.48
C PRO A 435 24.56 1.36 -23.06
N CYS A 436 23.35 1.48 -22.55
CA CYS A 436 22.40 2.51 -22.94
C CYS A 436 22.91 3.89 -22.51
N ASP A 437 23.52 4.63 -23.43
CA ASP A 437 24.05 6.00 -23.26
C ASP A 437 22.94 7.09 -23.31
N GLY A 438 21.68 6.73 -23.25
CA GLY A 438 20.56 7.61 -23.56
C GLY A 438 19.68 8.13 -22.43
N CYS A 439 20.01 7.92 -21.15
CA CYS A 439 19.21 8.45 -20.01
C CYS A 439 20.06 9.27 -19.05
N THR A 440 20.53 10.43 -19.52
CA THR A 440 20.94 11.53 -18.65
C THR A 440 19.85 12.61 -18.70
N ILE A 441 18.96 12.61 -17.73
CA ILE A 441 18.31 13.80 -17.18
C ILE A 441 18.32 13.69 -15.66
#